data_a1f885b40a5410d4134b8874260f3287
#
_entry.id   a1f885b40a5410d4134b8874260f3287
#
_cell.length_a   1.000
_cell.length_b   1.000
_cell.length_c   1.000
_cell.angle_alpha   90.00
_cell.angle_beta   90.00
_cell.angle_gamma   90.00
#
_symmetry.space_group_name_H-M   'P 1'
#
loop_
_entity.id
_entity.type
_entity.pdbx_description
1 polymer ?
#
loop_
_entity_poly.entity_id
_entity_poly.type
_entity_poly.pdbx_seq_one_letter_code
_entity_poly.pdbx_strand_id
1 'polypeptide(L)'
;MEKMLALILRTPPAYEPQTIRTHGSKGHHGLCMHFYTYGRSLRSEPRLSYPTIIRVNCATLKPPADHICEGHTGLDFKVADTFFSNPNNETRYQKALDQIQHYLDKHDDHIGCVAVMVSCYYGVHRSVAMAERLATDIERWTGLSVHCRHLDLGKGIEWQKRAKERRGAMASIVRSWPRVARWLFGREE
;
A
#
# COMPACT_ATOMS: atom_id res chain seq x y z
N MET A 1 -15.00 21.35 -35.50
CA MET A 1 -15.05 21.55 -34.02
C MET A 1 -15.72 20.38 -33.28
N GLU A 2 -15.95 19.22 -33.90
CA GLU A 2 -16.67 18.07 -33.28
C GLU A 2 -15.79 16.94 -32.75
N LYS A 3 -14.47 17.03 -32.90
CA LYS A 3 -13.54 15.95 -32.42
C LYS A 3 -12.91 16.17 -31.04
N MET A 4 -13.25 17.26 -30.33
CA MET A 4 -12.65 17.59 -29.03
C MET A 4 -13.54 17.23 -27.82
N LEU A 5 -14.77 16.82 -28.00
CA LEU A 5 -15.72 16.48 -26.93
C LEU A 5 -15.77 14.98 -26.56
N ALA A 6 -15.09 14.10 -27.29
CA ALA A 6 -15.13 12.65 -27.07
C ALA A 6 -14.09 12.14 -26.04
N LEU A 7 -13.31 13.03 -25.43
CA LEU A 7 -12.22 12.62 -24.51
C LEU A 7 -12.56 12.75 -23.01
N ILE A 8 -13.76 13.20 -22.66
CA ILE A 8 -14.12 13.58 -21.27
C ILE A 8 -14.99 12.55 -20.54
N LEU A 9 -15.48 11.53 -21.22
CA LEU A 9 -16.34 10.50 -20.59
C LEU A 9 -15.82 9.07 -20.76
N ARG A 10 -14.52 8.84 -20.57
CA ARG A 10 -14.08 7.49 -20.21
C ARG A 10 -14.26 7.36 -18.70
N THR A 11 -15.44 6.93 -18.29
CA THR A 11 -15.61 6.24 -17.02
C THR A 11 -14.53 5.17 -16.94
N PRO A 12 -13.73 5.12 -15.84
CA PRO A 12 -12.79 4.01 -15.67
C PRO A 12 -13.60 2.71 -15.83
N PRO A 13 -13.04 1.67 -16.46
CA PRO A 13 -13.73 0.39 -16.56
C PRO A 13 -14.16 0.02 -15.15
N ALA A 14 -15.47 -0.18 -14.99
CA ALA A 14 -16.02 -0.71 -13.77
C ALA A 14 -15.19 -1.96 -13.44
N TYR A 15 -14.56 -1.98 -12.27
CA TYR A 15 -13.86 -3.17 -11.77
C TYR A 15 -14.92 -4.29 -11.75
N GLU A 16 -14.92 -5.13 -12.78
CA GLU A 16 -15.67 -6.38 -12.75
C GLU A 16 -14.88 -7.31 -11.82
N PRO A 17 -15.42 -7.64 -10.64
CA PRO A 17 -14.81 -8.65 -9.81
C PRO A 17 -14.76 -9.94 -10.64
N GLN A 18 -13.55 -10.42 -10.94
CA GLN A 18 -13.38 -11.72 -11.57
C GLN A 18 -14.19 -12.71 -10.76
N THR A 19 -14.99 -13.51 -11.45
CA THR A 19 -15.97 -14.45 -10.91
C THR A 19 -15.30 -15.32 -9.82
N ILE A 20 -15.41 -14.88 -8.59
CA ILE A 20 -14.98 -15.65 -7.43
C ILE A 20 -15.98 -16.78 -7.32
N ARG A 21 -15.48 -18.01 -7.29
CA ARG A 21 -16.31 -19.16 -7.03
C ARG A 21 -16.99 -18.93 -5.69
N THR A 22 -18.26 -18.56 -5.75
CA THR A 22 -19.13 -18.49 -4.58
C THR A 22 -19.31 -19.91 -4.05
N HIS A 23 -18.34 -20.37 -3.27
CA HIS A 23 -18.64 -21.45 -2.35
C HIS A 23 -19.61 -20.84 -1.34
N GLY A 24 -20.80 -21.44 -1.22
CA GLY A 24 -21.86 -20.94 -0.38
C GLY A 24 -21.32 -20.51 0.98
N SER A 25 -21.70 -19.32 1.43
CA SER A 25 -21.18 -18.69 2.64
C SER A 25 -21.40 -19.61 3.84
N LYS A 26 -20.43 -20.43 4.14
CA LYS A 26 -20.29 -21.05 5.46
C LYS A 26 -19.94 -19.89 6.38
N GLY A 27 -20.87 -19.51 7.26
CA GLY A 27 -20.63 -18.44 8.20
C GLY A 27 -19.47 -18.82 9.12
N HIS A 28 -18.34 -18.18 9.01
CA HIS A 28 -17.21 -18.30 9.93
C HIS A 28 -17.55 -17.62 11.25
N HIS A 29 -18.51 -18.16 11.98
CA HIS A 29 -18.99 -17.60 13.24
C HIS A 29 -17.88 -17.62 14.29
N GLY A 30 -17.46 -16.42 14.74
CA GLY A 30 -16.49 -16.27 15.82
C GLY A 30 -15.06 -16.01 15.38
N LEU A 31 -14.74 -16.00 14.09
CA LEU A 31 -13.44 -15.57 13.58
C LEU A 31 -13.42 -14.06 13.31
N CYS A 32 -12.38 -13.37 13.77
CA CYS A 32 -12.10 -11.99 13.38
C CYS A 32 -10.73 -11.89 12.69
N MET A 33 -10.60 -10.99 11.71
CA MET A 33 -9.36 -10.80 10.98
C MET A 33 -8.83 -9.38 11.13
N HIS A 34 -7.57 -9.25 11.53
CA HIS A 34 -6.92 -7.97 11.69
C HIS A 34 -5.83 -7.78 10.65
N PHE A 35 -5.91 -6.70 9.89
CA PHE A 35 -4.87 -6.25 8.98
C PHE A 35 -4.00 -5.20 9.66
N TYR A 36 -2.71 -5.45 9.76
CA TYR A 36 -1.75 -4.48 10.29
C TYR A 36 -0.80 -4.02 9.21
N THR A 37 -0.67 -2.70 9.05
CA THR A 37 0.36 -2.15 8.16
C THR A 37 1.47 -1.49 8.95
N TYR A 38 2.71 -1.62 8.45
CA TYR A 38 3.87 -0.97 9.06
C TYR A 38 4.96 -0.61 8.05
N GLY A 39 5.80 0.35 8.42
CA GLY A 39 6.96 0.81 7.67
C GLY A 39 8.24 0.11 8.12
N ARG A 40 8.86 -0.68 7.23
CA ARG A 40 10.08 -1.43 7.54
C ARG A 40 11.28 -0.55 7.87
N SER A 41 11.29 0.72 7.43
CA SER A 41 12.31 1.71 7.80
C SER A 41 12.05 2.35 9.17
N LEU A 42 10.86 2.17 9.75
CA LEU A 42 10.43 2.82 10.98
C LEU A 42 10.42 1.87 12.17
N ARG A 43 10.20 0.58 11.93
CA ARG A 43 10.16 -0.46 12.95
C ARG A 43 10.41 -1.86 12.39
N SER A 44 10.76 -2.79 13.25
CA SER A 44 10.65 -4.23 13.01
C SER A 44 9.19 -4.67 12.99
N GLU A 45 8.92 -5.88 12.52
CA GLU A 45 7.58 -6.46 12.55
C GLU A 45 7.03 -6.47 13.98
N PRO A 46 5.81 -5.95 14.20
CA PRO A 46 5.20 -5.91 15.53
C PRO A 46 4.86 -7.32 16.00
N ARG A 47 5.05 -7.56 17.29
CA ARG A 47 4.59 -8.79 17.94
C ARG A 47 3.13 -8.65 18.31
N LEU A 48 2.33 -9.64 17.95
CA LEU A 48 0.90 -9.68 18.24
C LEU A 48 0.58 -10.83 19.20
N SER A 49 -0.52 -10.72 19.91
CA SER A 49 -1.01 -11.75 20.83
C SER A 49 -1.74 -12.92 20.14
N TYR A 50 -2.07 -12.78 18.86
CA TYR A 50 -2.73 -13.78 18.03
C TYR A 50 -1.91 -14.12 16.78
N PRO A 51 -2.16 -15.28 16.14
CA PRO A 51 -1.31 -15.77 15.07
C PRO A 51 -1.36 -14.88 13.83
N THR A 52 -0.18 -14.66 13.23
CA THR A 52 -0.06 -14.05 11.91
C THR A 52 -0.12 -15.15 10.85
N ILE A 53 -1.18 -15.15 10.06
CA ILE A 53 -1.43 -16.18 9.03
C ILE A 53 -0.68 -15.87 7.72
N ILE A 54 -0.55 -14.58 7.36
CA ILE A 54 0.08 -14.15 6.11
C ILE A 54 0.91 -12.88 6.33
N ARG A 55 2.02 -12.81 5.58
CA ARG A 55 2.89 -11.63 5.51
C ARG A 55 3.00 -11.16 4.06
N VAL A 56 2.54 -9.93 3.78
CA VAL A 56 2.60 -9.32 2.46
C VAL A 56 3.66 -8.22 2.45
N ASN A 57 4.76 -8.47 1.76
CA ASN A 57 5.80 -7.46 1.58
C ASN A 57 5.55 -6.65 0.30
N CYS A 58 5.15 -5.39 0.45
CA CYS A 58 4.92 -4.45 -0.64
C CYS A 58 6.15 -3.55 -0.92
N ALA A 59 7.28 -3.72 -0.22
CA ALA A 59 8.45 -2.87 -0.42
C ALA A 59 9.10 -3.07 -1.79
N THR A 60 8.98 -4.26 -2.38
CA THR A 60 9.50 -4.62 -3.70
C THR A 60 8.55 -4.28 -4.86
N LEU A 61 7.31 -3.90 -4.55
CA LEU A 61 6.30 -3.55 -5.54
C LEU A 61 6.53 -2.12 -6.05
N LYS A 62 6.12 -1.88 -7.30
CA LYS A 62 6.26 -0.56 -7.92
C LYS A 62 5.40 0.47 -7.17
N PRO A 63 5.98 1.54 -6.65
CA PRO A 63 5.21 2.60 -6.00
C PRO A 63 4.43 3.41 -7.04
N PRO A 64 3.34 4.07 -6.66
CA PRO A 64 2.77 5.18 -7.44
C PRO A 64 3.83 6.29 -7.62
N ALA A 65 3.65 7.11 -8.67
CA ALA A 65 4.56 8.22 -8.92
C ALA A 65 4.57 9.22 -7.75
N ASP A 66 5.71 9.88 -7.51
CA ASP A 66 5.91 10.77 -6.36
C ASP A 66 4.86 11.89 -6.28
N HIS A 67 4.48 12.47 -7.43
CA HIS A 67 3.45 13.52 -7.48
C HIS A 67 2.04 13.03 -7.12
N ILE A 68 1.77 11.73 -7.22
CA ILE A 68 0.51 11.10 -6.78
C ILE A 68 0.54 10.86 -5.27
N CYS A 69 1.72 10.54 -4.74
CA CYS A 69 1.91 10.26 -3.33
C CYS A 69 2.04 11.52 -2.47
N GLU A 70 2.30 12.68 -3.09
CA GLU A 70 2.56 13.93 -2.36
C GLU A 70 1.29 14.43 -1.65
N GLY A 71 1.34 14.43 -0.32
CA GLY A 71 0.20 14.84 0.53
C GLY A 71 -0.92 13.79 0.64
N HIS A 72 -0.78 12.63 0.02
CA HIS A 72 -1.75 11.55 0.01
C HIS A 72 -1.22 10.29 0.69
N THR A 73 -2.11 9.36 0.99
CA THR A 73 -1.78 8.06 1.61
C THR A 73 -2.41 6.92 0.80
N GLY A 74 -2.16 5.67 1.20
CA GLY A 74 -2.84 4.53 0.60
C GLY A 74 -4.34 4.44 0.88
N LEU A 75 -4.88 5.30 1.75
CA LEU A 75 -6.32 5.47 1.97
C LEU A 75 -6.97 6.30 0.84
N ASP A 76 -6.18 7.09 0.13
CA ASP A 76 -6.69 7.91 -0.97
C ASP A 76 -6.90 7.04 -2.21
N PHE A 77 -8.10 7.11 -2.78
CA PHE A 77 -8.47 6.36 -3.98
C PHE A 77 -7.45 6.53 -5.11
N LYS A 78 -6.98 7.76 -5.37
CA LYS A 78 -6.02 8.06 -6.43
C LYS A 78 -4.69 7.31 -6.26
N VAL A 79 -4.21 7.18 -5.02
CA VAL A 79 -2.98 6.42 -4.70
C VAL A 79 -3.22 4.94 -4.87
N ALA A 80 -4.34 4.42 -4.34
CA ALA A 80 -4.70 3.02 -4.45
C ALA A 80 -4.91 2.59 -5.91
N ASP A 81 -5.70 3.34 -6.68
CA ASP A 81 -5.96 3.09 -8.10
C ASP A 81 -4.66 3.05 -8.91
N THR A 82 -3.79 4.07 -8.76
CA THR A 82 -2.48 4.10 -9.42
C THR A 82 -1.58 2.93 -9.00
N PHE A 83 -1.64 2.51 -7.75
CA PHE A 83 -0.86 1.37 -7.26
C PHE A 83 -1.31 0.07 -7.92
N PHE A 84 -2.61 -0.20 -7.98
CA PHE A 84 -3.16 -1.43 -8.54
C PHE A 84 -3.25 -1.43 -10.07
N SER A 85 -3.13 -0.29 -10.74
CA SER A 85 -3.01 -0.24 -12.20
C SER A 85 -1.75 -0.93 -12.73
N ASN A 86 -0.77 -1.21 -11.86
CA ASN A 86 0.42 -1.98 -12.21
C ASN A 86 0.12 -3.49 -12.13
N PRO A 87 0.29 -4.26 -13.24
CA PRO A 87 -0.06 -5.69 -13.28
C PRO A 87 0.69 -6.55 -12.23
N ASN A 88 1.94 -6.22 -11.91
CA ASN A 88 2.70 -6.96 -10.89
C ASN A 88 2.14 -6.73 -9.49
N ASN A 89 1.66 -5.52 -9.21
CA ASN A 89 1.04 -5.19 -7.93
C ASN A 89 -0.32 -5.90 -7.80
N GLU A 90 -1.09 -5.93 -8.87
CA GLU A 90 -2.36 -6.67 -8.95
C GLU A 90 -2.13 -8.17 -8.78
N THR A 91 -1.15 -8.75 -9.46
CA THR A 91 -0.77 -10.17 -9.29
C THR A 91 -0.40 -10.48 -7.83
N ARG A 92 0.31 -9.56 -7.16
CA ARG A 92 0.67 -9.74 -5.75
C ARG A 92 -0.54 -9.67 -4.84
N TYR A 93 -1.49 -8.80 -5.14
CA TYR A 93 -2.76 -8.72 -4.44
C TYR A 93 -3.54 -10.04 -4.58
N GLN A 94 -3.76 -10.54 -5.81
CA GLN A 94 -4.47 -11.79 -6.04
C GLN A 94 -3.83 -12.95 -5.28
N LYS A 95 -2.50 -13.05 -5.33
CA LYS A 95 -1.77 -14.10 -4.58
C LYS A 95 -1.99 -14.01 -3.08
N ALA A 96 -2.04 -12.81 -2.51
CA ALA A 96 -2.31 -12.64 -1.09
C ALA A 96 -3.75 -13.05 -0.75
N LEU A 97 -4.69 -12.70 -1.61
CA LEU A 97 -6.09 -13.05 -1.48
C LEU A 97 -6.31 -14.57 -1.50
N ASP A 98 -5.70 -15.26 -2.49
CA ASP A 98 -5.76 -16.73 -2.59
C ASP A 98 -5.20 -17.41 -1.34
N GLN A 99 -4.12 -16.85 -0.77
CA GLN A 99 -3.54 -17.36 0.47
C GLN A 99 -4.48 -17.20 1.68
N ILE A 100 -5.19 -16.07 1.76
CA ILE A 100 -6.18 -15.83 2.82
C ILE A 100 -7.35 -16.82 2.64
N GLN A 101 -7.87 -16.94 1.43
CA GLN A 101 -8.96 -17.85 1.13
C GLN A 101 -8.59 -19.30 1.48
N HIS A 102 -7.42 -19.75 1.05
CA HIS A 102 -6.93 -21.07 1.37
C HIS A 102 -6.80 -21.31 2.89
N TYR A 103 -6.40 -20.29 3.66
CA TYR A 103 -6.39 -20.38 5.11
C TYR A 103 -7.81 -20.55 5.67
N LEU A 104 -8.76 -19.74 5.21
CA LEU A 104 -10.14 -19.80 5.65
C LEU A 104 -10.80 -21.15 5.33
N ASP A 105 -10.57 -21.66 4.12
CA ASP A 105 -11.10 -22.97 3.70
C ASP A 105 -10.59 -24.13 4.58
N LYS A 106 -9.37 -24.02 5.09
CA LYS A 106 -8.77 -25.05 5.95
C LYS A 106 -9.13 -24.96 7.43
N HIS A 107 -9.57 -23.77 7.87
CA HIS A 107 -9.79 -23.47 9.28
C HIS A 107 -11.21 -22.94 9.50
N ASP A 108 -12.18 -23.63 8.92
CA ASP A 108 -13.61 -23.28 8.97
C ASP A 108 -14.14 -23.19 10.42
N ASP A 109 -13.60 -24.03 11.32
CA ASP A 109 -14.01 -24.06 12.73
C ASP A 109 -13.17 -23.13 13.63
N HIS A 110 -12.32 -22.27 13.07
CA HIS A 110 -11.45 -21.41 13.87
C HIS A 110 -12.24 -20.32 14.57
N ILE A 111 -12.14 -20.28 15.91
CA ILE A 111 -12.72 -19.21 16.74
C ILE A 111 -11.58 -18.35 17.27
N GLY A 112 -11.75 -17.03 17.21
CA GLY A 112 -10.76 -16.07 17.71
C GLY A 112 -10.25 -15.10 16.65
N CYS A 113 -9.10 -14.49 16.90
CA CYS A 113 -8.54 -13.49 16.02
C CYS A 113 -7.27 -13.97 15.31
N VAL A 114 -7.13 -13.61 14.05
CA VAL A 114 -5.93 -13.84 13.23
C VAL A 114 -5.44 -12.53 12.63
N ALA A 115 -4.16 -12.48 12.24
CA ALA A 115 -3.58 -11.30 11.63
C ALA A 115 -3.04 -11.54 10.23
N VAL A 116 -3.17 -10.51 9.40
CA VAL A 116 -2.45 -10.33 8.14
C VAL A 116 -1.51 -9.14 8.30
N MET A 117 -0.22 -9.37 8.11
CA MET A 117 0.81 -8.34 8.22
C MET A 117 1.17 -7.82 6.84
N VAL A 118 1.03 -6.51 6.61
CA VAL A 118 1.33 -5.88 5.32
C VAL A 118 2.39 -4.80 5.53
N SER A 119 3.52 -4.90 4.85
CA SER A 119 4.61 -3.96 5.04
C SER A 119 5.04 -3.28 3.74
N CYS A 120 5.48 -2.03 3.83
CA CYS A 120 6.23 -1.36 2.79
C CYS A 120 7.37 -0.56 3.40
N TYR A 121 8.04 0.32 2.63
CA TYR A 121 9.20 1.04 3.17
C TYR A 121 8.80 2.01 4.30
N TYR A 122 7.83 2.89 4.06
CA TYR A 122 7.39 3.92 5.04
C TYR A 122 6.07 3.62 5.75
N GLY A 123 5.32 2.60 5.34
CA GLY A 123 4.03 2.29 5.96
C GLY A 123 2.88 3.26 5.62
N VAL A 124 2.98 4.03 4.52
CA VAL A 124 2.05 5.12 4.18
C VAL A 124 1.20 4.82 2.94
N HIS A 125 1.78 4.28 1.86
CA HIS A 125 1.07 4.15 0.58
C HIS A 125 0.78 2.69 0.25
N ARG A 126 1.78 1.92 -0.24
CA ARG A 126 1.61 0.57 -0.79
C ARG A 126 1.02 -0.44 0.19
N SER A 127 1.52 -0.46 1.43
CA SER A 127 1.00 -1.37 2.46
C SER A 127 -0.40 -1.00 2.90
N VAL A 128 -0.71 0.29 2.99
CA VAL A 128 -2.03 0.80 3.35
C VAL A 128 -3.03 0.44 2.25
N ALA A 129 -2.77 0.81 0.99
CA ALA A 129 -3.65 0.47 -0.14
C ALA A 129 -3.88 -1.05 -0.27
N MET A 130 -2.83 -1.85 -0.09
CA MET A 130 -2.92 -3.32 -0.14
C MET A 130 -3.80 -3.87 0.97
N ALA A 131 -3.61 -3.41 2.21
CA ALA A 131 -4.37 -3.89 3.36
C ALA A 131 -5.85 -3.51 3.28
N GLU A 132 -6.15 -2.27 2.92
CA GLU A 132 -7.52 -1.77 2.79
C GLU A 132 -8.30 -2.54 1.73
N ARG A 133 -7.71 -2.79 0.57
CA ARG A 133 -8.38 -3.54 -0.49
C ARG A 133 -8.60 -5.00 -0.08
N LEU A 134 -7.58 -5.68 0.47
CA LEU A 134 -7.73 -7.04 0.97
C LEU A 134 -8.82 -7.13 2.04
N ALA A 135 -8.80 -6.21 3.02
CA ALA A 135 -9.80 -6.17 4.09
C ALA A 135 -11.22 -6.00 3.56
N THR A 136 -11.42 -5.03 2.66
CA THR A 136 -12.72 -4.76 2.05
C THR A 136 -13.26 -5.96 1.28
N ASP A 137 -12.41 -6.62 0.50
CA ASP A 137 -12.84 -7.76 -0.31
C ASP A 137 -13.11 -8.98 0.57
N ILE A 138 -12.28 -9.26 1.58
CA ILE A 138 -12.52 -10.37 2.54
C ILE A 138 -13.82 -10.14 3.31
N GLU A 139 -14.03 -8.95 3.86
CA GLU A 139 -15.28 -8.61 4.58
C GLU A 139 -16.50 -8.83 3.69
N ARG A 140 -16.45 -8.34 2.44
CA ARG A 140 -17.54 -8.46 1.47
C ARG A 140 -17.88 -9.90 1.12
N TRP A 141 -16.87 -10.78 0.98
CA TRP A 141 -17.11 -12.15 0.52
C TRP A 141 -17.43 -13.12 1.64
N THR A 142 -16.88 -12.89 2.81
CA THR A 142 -17.00 -13.85 3.93
C THR A 142 -17.97 -13.40 4.99
N GLY A 143 -18.29 -12.11 5.07
CA GLY A 143 -19.04 -11.52 6.17
C GLY A 143 -18.29 -11.53 7.52
N LEU A 144 -16.97 -11.80 7.50
CA LEU A 144 -16.15 -11.77 8.71
C LEU A 144 -16.05 -10.36 9.28
N SER A 145 -15.85 -10.27 10.59
CA SER A 145 -15.43 -9.03 11.22
C SER A 145 -13.96 -8.75 10.85
N VAL A 146 -13.74 -7.68 10.08
CA VAL A 146 -12.42 -7.30 9.59
C VAL A 146 -12.03 -5.93 10.13
N HIS A 147 -10.78 -5.79 10.58
CA HIS A 147 -10.25 -4.55 11.13
C HIS A 147 -8.90 -4.20 10.51
N CYS A 148 -8.74 -2.96 10.03
CA CYS A 148 -7.47 -2.43 9.57
C CYS A 148 -6.84 -1.51 10.62
N ARG A 149 -5.51 -1.66 10.84
CA ARG A 149 -4.73 -0.79 11.72
C ARG A 149 -3.40 -0.42 11.09
N HIS A 150 -3.22 0.88 10.82
CA HIS A 150 -2.02 1.43 10.22
C HIS A 150 -1.08 1.98 11.29
N LEU A 151 -0.03 1.21 11.62
CA LEU A 151 0.81 1.47 12.80
C LEU A 151 1.74 2.67 12.64
N ASP A 152 2.09 3.03 11.40
CA ASP A 152 3.08 4.07 11.13
C ASP A 152 2.59 5.15 10.16
N LEU A 153 1.29 5.25 9.90
CA LEU A 153 0.75 6.19 8.93
C LEU A 153 1.21 7.63 9.21
N GLY A 154 1.00 8.14 10.41
CA GLY A 154 1.41 9.49 10.80
C GLY A 154 2.92 9.70 10.78
N LYS A 155 3.68 8.79 11.38
CA LYS A 155 5.15 8.85 11.41
C LYS A 155 5.77 8.74 10.01
N GLY A 156 5.20 7.90 9.16
CA GLY A 156 5.65 7.72 7.79
C GLY A 156 5.50 8.99 6.95
N ILE A 157 4.41 9.73 7.12
CA ILE A 157 4.18 11.03 6.47
C ILE A 157 5.25 12.05 6.89
N GLU A 158 5.51 12.18 8.19
CA GLU A 158 6.54 13.09 8.70
C GLU A 158 7.94 12.73 8.18
N TRP A 159 8.26 11.45 8.14
CA TRP A 159 9.55 10.97 7.66
C TRP A 159 9.75 11.27 6.17
N GLN A 160 8.72 11.13 5.36
CA GLN A 160 8.75 11.50 3.94
C GLN A 160 9.00 13.00 3.74
N LYS A 161 8.33 13.86 4.51
CA LYS A 161 8.58 15.30 4.49
C LYS A 161 10.05 15.61 4.75
N ARG A 162 10.62 15.09 5.84
CA ARG A 162 12.03 15.28 6.20
C ARG A 162 12.99 14.73 5.14
N ALA A 163 12.70 13.57 4.54
CA ALA A 163 13.52 13.00 3.48
C ALA A 163 13.50 13.85 2.20
N LYS A 164 12.36 14.47 1.87
CA LYS A 164 12.23 15.40 0.75
C LYS A 164 13.02 16.70 0.99
N GLU A 165 12.91 17.27 2.19
CA GLU A 165 13.67 18.46 2.61
C GLU A 165 15.18 18.22 2.53
N ARG A 166 15.68 17.08 3.04
CA ARG A 166 17.10 16.70 2.94
C ARG A 166 17.57 16.55 1.49
N ARG A 167 16.77 15.93 0.62
CA ARG A 167 17.08 15.80 -0.82
C ARG A 167 17.10 17.17 -1.50
N GLY A 168 16.16 18.04 -1.17
CA GLY A 168 16.13 19.41 -1.67
C GLY A 168 17.35 20.22 -1.25
N ALA A 169 17.75 20.13 0.01
CA ALA A 169 18.95 20.79 0.54
C ALA A 169 20.22 20.28 -0.14
N MET A 170 20.37 18.94 -0.30
CA MET A 170 21.52 18.34 -1.03
C MET A 170 21.57 18.76 -2.50
N ALA A 171 20.42 18.78 -3.18
CA ALA A 171 20.36 19.25 -4.57
C ALA A 171 20.68 20.74 -4.71
N SER A 172 20.39 21.57 -3.71
CA SER A 172 20.80 22.97 -3.65
C SER A 172 22.31 23.12 -3.49
N ILE A 173 22.91 22.35 -2.57
CA ILE A 173 24.38 22.33 -2.35
C ILE A 173 25.09 21.90 -3.62
N VAL A 174 24.67 20.80 -4.26
CA VAL A 174 25.28 20.31 -5.51
C VAL A 174 25.18 21.36 -6.63
N ARG A 175 24.06 22.06 -6.74
CA ARG A 175 23.89 23.16 -7.72
C ARG A 175 24.77 24.37 -7.42
N SER A 176 25.05 24.66 -6.17
CA SER A 176 25.93 25.78 -5.78
C SER A 176 27.43 25.41 -5.88
N TRP A 177 27.77 24.11 -5.91
CA TRP A 177 29.14 23.59 -5.96
C TRP A 177 30.00 24.18 -7.09
N PRO A 178 29.54 24.28 -8.34
CA PRO A 178 30.35 24.87 -9.40
C PRO A 178 30.68 26.36 -9.14
N ARG A 179 29.81 27.08 -8.42
CA ARG A 179 30.07 28.49 -8.06
C ARG A 179 31.10 28.58 -6.94
N VAL A 180 31.01 27.69 -5.95
CA VAL A 180 31.95 27.61 -4.81
C VAL A 180 33.31 27.10 -5.28
N ALA A 181 33.35 26.08 -6.13
CA ALA A 181 34.58 25.57 -6.71
C ALA A 181 35.28 26.63 -7.57
N ARG A 182 34.54 27.43 -8.35
CA ARG A 182 35.07 28.54 -9.12
C ARG A 182 35.60 29.66 -8.23
N TRP A 183 34.98 29.90 -7.07
CA TRP A 183 35.45 30.87 -6.10
C TRP A 183 36.70 30.40 -5.35
N LEU A 184 36.81 29.08 -5.01
CA LEU A 184 37.95 28.53 -4.29
C LEU A 184 39.15 28.18 -5.18
N PHE A 185 38.92 27.76 -6.46
CA PHE A 185 39.94 27.24 -7.34
C PHE A 185 40.11 28.04 -8.66
N GLY A 186 39.29 29.08 -8.83
CA GLY A 186 39.24 29.87 -10.08
C GLY A 186 40.05 31.14 -10.03
N ARG A 187 41.33 31.06 -9.73
CA ARG A 187 42.35 32.03 -10.11
C ARG A 187 43.63 31.29 -10.44
N GLU A 188 43.68 30.77 -11.64
CA GLU A 188 44.96 30.63 -12.35
C GLU A 188 44.77 31.33 -13.69
N GLU A 189 45.48 32.45 -13.82
CA GLU A 189 45.68 33.16 -15.08
C GLU A 189 46.60 32.33 -15.97
#